data_b1120402ac8029d5c5135d2b086545c8
#
_entry.id   b1120402ac8029d5c5135d2b086545c8
#
_cell.length_a   1.000
_cell.length_b   1.000
_cell.length_c   1.000
_cell.angle_alpha   90.00
_cell.angle_beta   90.00
_cell.angle_gamma   90.00
#
_symmetry.space_group_name_H-M   'P 1'
#
loop_
_entity.id
_entity.type
_entity.pdbx_description
1 polymer ?
#
loop_
_entity_poly.entity_id
_entity_poly.type
_entity_poly.pdbx_seq_one_letter_code
_entity_poly.pdbx_strand_id
1 'polypeptide(L)'
;MRITLGAMERRTLIGLLEKQIEWRPALVVRVVTSKSALGIYSALPLEIRAFIAMPAAIPEGKSFDRIVPASSLLELLSAPRESASAEIDLDALTPVESLAGSSLVEMPPTEGWQIPITALGSDVIPIVAEASAEFERRSQGLGERGKADLADEIWERHGWAGLPIRVLHAATRLQLLWNEPIKISASTCGPWKRLSTPRGQVFAYATGPAARAGLRIIN
;
A
#
# COMPACT_ATOMS: atom_id res chain seq x y z
N MET A 1 -16.65 -18.15 3.97
CA MET A 1 -16.84 -17.78 2.55
C MET A 1 -15.64 -18.24 1.78
N ARG A 2 -15.82 -19.12 0.81
CA ARG A 2 -14.73 -19.64 -0.02
C ARG A 2 -14.61 -18.85 -1.29
N ILE A 3 -13.36 -18.52 -1.67
CA ILE A 3 -13.02 -17.85 -2.92
C ILE A 3 -11.96 -18.68 -3.65
N THR A 4 -11.81 -18.46 -4.96
CA THR A 4 -10.74 -19.11 -5.72
C THR A 4 -9.75 -18.08 -6.24
N LEU A 5 -8.46 -18.28 -5.94
CA LEU A 5 -7.34 -17.51 -6.50
C LEU A 5 -6.54 -18.37 -7.47
N GLY A 6 -6.08 -17.78 -8.57
CA GLY A 6 -5.08 -18.41 -9.43
C GLY A 6 -3.73 -18.56 -8.72
N ALA A 7 -2.90 -19.48 -9.22
CA ALA A 7 -1.59 -19.76 -8.60
C ALA A 7 -0.64 -18.55 -8.67
N MET A 8 -0.74 -17.75 -9.72
CA MET A 8 0.10 -16.55 -9.89
C MET A 8 -0.35 -15.45 -8.94
N GLU A 9 -1.65 -15.17 -8.85
CA GLU A 9 -2.25 -14.19 -7.95
C GLU A 9 -1.90 -14.52 -6.50
N ARG A 10 -2.04 -15.78 -6.12
CA ARG A 10 -1.68 -16.29 -4.79
C ARG A 10 -0.21 -16.05 -4.46
N ARG A 11 0.71 -16.43 -5.36
CA ARG A 11 2.15 -16.22 -5.16
C ARG A 11 2.52 -14.75 -5.05
N THR A 12 1.95 -13.92 -5.92
CA THR A 12 2.17 -12.46 -5.90
C THR A 12 1.70 -11.88 -4.57
N LEU A 13 0.53 -12.29 -4.09
CA LEU A 13 -0.02 -11.81 -2.83
C LEU A 13 0.81 -12.25 -1.62
N ILE A 14 1.28 -13.50 -1.59
CA ILE A 14 2.20 -14.01 -0.56
C ILE A 14 3.45 -13.13 -0.51
N GLY A 15 4.15 -12.94 -1.64
CA GLY A 15 5.38 -12.15 -1.66
C GLY A 15 5.19 -10.68 -1.28
N LEU A 16 4.00 -10.10 -1.58
CA LEU A 16 3.67 -8.74 -1.15
C LEU A 16 3.40 -8.66 0.35
N LEU A 17 2.69 -9.64 0.93
CA LEU A 17 2.43 -9.70 2.37
C LEU A 17 3.70 -9.93 3.16
N GLU A 18 4.60 -10.82 2.71
CA GLU A 18 5.90 -11.06 3.33
C GLU A 18 6.70 -9.76 3.48
N LYS A 19 6.83 -8.96 2.41
CA LYS A 19 7.51 -7.66 2.45
C LYS A 19 6.85 -6.65 3.39
N GLN A 20 5.53 -6.65 3.46
CA GLN A 20 4.80 -5.75 4.34
C GLN A 20 4.97 -6.16 5.81
N ILE A 21 4.95 -7.46 6.11
CA ILE A 21 5.18 -8.01 7.45
C ILE A 21 6.63 -7.78 7.89
N GLU A 22 7.61 -7.92 6.98
CA GLU A 22 9.01 -7.57 7.24
C GLU A 22 9.15 -6.09 7.66
N TRP A 23 8.41 -5.20 7.01
CA TRP A 23 8.42 -3.78 7.36
C TRP A 23 7.67 -3.49 8.67
N ARG A 24 6.57 -4.19 8.93
CA ARG A 24 5.73 -4.05 10.12
C ARG A 24 5.27 -5.42 10.61
N PRO A 25 5.99 -6.07 11.55
CA PRO A 25 5.66 -7.43 12.01
C PRO A 25 4.23 -7.58 12.57
N ALA A 26 3.73 -6.60 13.31
CA ALA A 26 2.35 -6.57 13.83
C ALA A 26 1.36 -5.92 12.83
N LEU A 27 1.53 -6.17 11.53
CA LEU A 27 0.67 -5.62 10.50
C LEU A 27 -0.74 -6.20 10.59
N VAL A 28 -1.74 -5.31 10.52
CA VAL A 28 -3.13 -5.68 10.24
C VAL A 28 -3.51 -5.25 8.83
N VAL A 29 -4.37 -6.03 8.19
CA VAL A 29 -4.88 -5.76 6.84
C VAL A 29 -6.40 -5.83 6.83
N ARG A 30 -7.03 -4.97 6.03
CA ARG A 30 -8.46 -5.08 5.74
C ARG A 30 -8.63 -5.84 4.44
N VAL A 31 -9.24 -6.98 4.53
CA VAL A 31 -9.55 -7.87 3.40
C VAL A 31 -10.96 -7.59 2.95
N VAL A 32 -11.11 -7.22 1.68
CA VAL A 32 -12.42 -6.91 1.07
C VAL A 32 -12.59 -7.73 -0.20
N THR A 33 -13.82 -8.09 -0.51
CA THR A 33 -14.14 -8.72 -1.79
C THR A 33 -15.08 -7.83 -2.59
N SER A 34 -14.88 -7.82 -3.89
CA SER A 34 -15.81 -7.27 -4.86
C SER A 34 -16.16 -8.36 -5.88
N LYS A 35 -17.05 -8.10 -6.84
CA LYS A 35 -17.61 -9.11 -7.77
C LYS A 35 -16.60 -10.12 -8.33
N SER A 36 -15.39 -9.71 -8.61
CA SER A 36 -14.36 -10.54 -9.27
C SER A 36 -12.93 -10.31 -8.72
N ALA A 37 -12.81 -9.70 -7.56
CA ALA A 37 -11.50 -9.37 -7.00
C ALA A 37 -11.47 -9.49 -5.47
N LEU A 38 -10.32 -9.96 -4.97
CA LEU A 38 -9.91 -9.85 -3.59
C LEU A 38 -9.04 -8.60 -3.45
N GLY A 39 -9.47 -7.64 -2.63
CA GLY A 39 -8.76 -6.42 -2.29
C GLY A 39 -8.17 -6.48 -0.89
N ILE A 40 -6.96 -5.96 -0.73
CA ILE A 40 -6.27 -5.90 0.56
C ILE A 40 -5.75 -4.50 0.78
N TYR A 41 -6.22 -3.87 1.87
CA TYR A 41 -5.68 -2.62 2.37
C TYR A 41 -4.75 -2.89 3.54
N SER A 42 -3.60 -2.26 3.55
CA SER A 42 -2.59 -2.39 4.59
C SER A 42 -2.28 -1.03 5.22
N ALA A 43 -2.20 -0.98 6.56
CA ALA A 43 -1.74 0.19 7.30
C ALA A 43 -0.25 0.04 7.59
N LEU A 44 0.57 0.75 6.85
CA LEU A 44 2.02 0.66 6.88
C LEU A 44 2.66 1.79 7.71
N PRO A 45 3.96 1.70 8.04
CA PRO A 45 4.69 2.81 8.64
C PRO A 45 4.58 4.11 7.81
N LEU A 46 4.96 5.23 8.39
CA LEU A 46 4.90 6.57 7.78
C LEU A 46 3.47 7.00 7.41
N GLU A 47 2.46 6.52 8.16
CA GLU A 47 1.04 6.82 7.90
C GLU A 47 0.57 6.51 6.46
N ILE A 48 1.20 5.52 5.84
CA ILE A 48 0.88 5.07 4.50
C ILE A 48 -0.20 3.98 4.53
N ARG A 49 -1.10 4.02 3.55
CA ARG A 49 -1.98 2.90 3.23
C ARG A 49 -1.62 2.35 1.86
N ALA A 50 -1.49 1.05 1.74
CA ALA A 50 -1.35 0.37 0.46
C ALA A 50 -2.65 -0.38 0.13
N PHE A 51 -2.96 -0.45 -1.15
CA PHE A 51 -4.06 -1.26 -1.68
C PHE A 51 -3.59 -2.11 -2.85
N ILE A 52 -3.91 -3.38 -2.77
CA ILE A 52 -3.62 -4.36 -3.82
C ILE A 52 -4.89 -5.13 -4.10
N ALA A 53 -5.22 -5.29 -5.37
CA ALA A 53 -6.34 -6.11 -5.80
C ALA A 53 -5.86 -7.24 -6.70
N MET A 54 -6.37 -8.45 -6.44
CA MET A 54 -6.11 -9.64 -7.24
C MET A 54 -7.40 -10.18 -7.81
N PRO A 55 -7.44 -10.61 -9.07
CA PRO A 55 -8.56 -11.35 -9.61
C PRO A 55 -8.87 -12.57 -8.75
N ALA A 56 -10.15 -12.77 -8.43
CA ALA A 56 -10.62 -13.91 -7.65
C ALA A 56 -12.03 -14.30 -8.07
N ALA A 57 -12.31 -15.59 -8.09
CA ALA A 57 -13.69 -16.04 -8.24
C ALA A 57 -14.41 -15.94 -6.88
N ILE A 58 -15.39 -15.07 -6.81
CA ILE A 58 -16.20 -14.80 -5.62
C ILE A 58 -17.59 -15.38 -5.84
N PRO A 59 -18.17 -16.16 -4.90
CA PRO A 59 -19.53 -16.63 -5.01
C PRO A 59 -20.53 -15.47 -5.11
N GLU A 60 -21.51 -15.61 -6.00
CA GLU A 60 -22.53 -14.59 -6.24
C GLU A 60 -23.30 -14.24 -4.96
N GLY A 61 -23.58 -12.97 -4.78
CA GLY A 61 -24.30 -12.44 -3.60
C GLY A 61 -23.53 -12.51 -2.28
N LYS A 62 -22.26 -12.92 -2.31
CA LYS A 62 -21.40 -12.94 -1.11
C LYS A 62 -20.43 -11.77 -1.10
N SER A 63 -20.18 -11.23 0.09
CA SER A 63 -19.19 -10.20 0.34
C SER A 63 -18.41 -10.52 1.60
N PHE A 64 -17.16 -10.06 1.65
CA PHE A 64 -16.28 -10.17 2.81
C PHE A 64 -15.61 -8.82 3.05
N ASP A 65 -15.64 -8.37 4.29
CA ASP A 65 -14.97 -7.13 4.71
C ASP A 65 -14.59 -7.27 6.18
N ARG A 66 -13.31 -7.59 6.44
CA ARG A 66 -12.80 -7.78 7.80
C ARG A 66 -11.37 -7.27 7.93
N ILE A 67 -11.03 -6.78 9.11
CA ILE A 67 -9.65 -6.47 9.48
C ILE A 67 -9.09 -7.67 10.25
N VAL A 68 -7.97 -8.18 9.75
CA VAL A 68 -7.33 -9.40 10.26
C VAL A 68 -5.81 -9.20 10.39
N PRO A 69 -5.10 -9.99 11.22
CA PRO A 69 -3.64 -10.00 11.20
C PRO A 69 -3.13 -10.42 9.81
N ALA A 70 -2.13 -9.71 9.29
CA ALA A 70 -1.52 -10.05 8.00
C ALA A 70 -0.85 -11.43 8.03
N SER A 71 -0.29 -11.83 9.17
CA SER A 71 0.28 -13.17 9.38
C SER A 71 -0.76 -14.28 9.18
N SER A 72 -1.96 -14.12 9.74
CA SER A 72 -3.05 -15.11 9.58
C SER A 72 -3.49 -15.24 8.12
N LEU A 73 -3.54 -14.12 7.39
CA LEU A 73 -3.82 -14.15 5.95
C LEU A 73 -2.67 -14.83 5.18
N LEU A 74 -1.41 -14.53 5.53
CA LEU A 74 -0.25 -15.15 4.91
C LEU A 74 -0.22 -16.66 5.15
N GLU A 75 -0.48 -17.13 6.37
CA GLU A 75 -0.58 -18.55 6.70
C GLU A 75 -1.67 -19.24 5.89
N LEU A 76 -2.87 -18.63 5.80
CA LEU A 76 -3.99 -19.15 5.02
C LEU A 76 -3.65 -19.27 3.52
N LEU A 77 -2.93 -18.27 2.97
CA LEU A 77 -2.49 -18.29 1.57
C LEU A 77 -1.35 -19.28 1.32
N SER A 78 -0.46 -19.49 2.29
CA SER A 78 0.73 -20.33 2.17
C SER A 78 0.45 -21.82 2.42
N ALA A 79 -0.73 -22.17 2.94
CA ALA A 79 -1.09 -23.56 3.21
C ALA A 79 -0.93 -24.43 1.96
N PRO A 80 -0.35 -25.66 2.08
CA PRO A 80 -0.16 -26.59 0.98
C PRO A 80 -1.49 -26.89 0.27
N ARG A 81 -1.46 -26.93 -1.06
CA ARG A 81 -2.65 -27.22 -1.88
C ARG A 81 -2.26 -28.02 -3.11
N GLU A 82 -3.08 -29.00 -3.44
CA GLU A 82 -2.82 -29.96 -4.53
C GLU A 82 -3.11 -29.39 -5.92
N SER A 83 -3.85 -28.27 -6.02
CA SER A 83 -4.36 -27.71 -7.26
C SER A 83 -3.65 -26.44 -7.68
N ALA A 84 -3.55 -26.18 -8.98
CA ALA A 84 -3.04 -24.95 -9.57
C ALA A 84 -3.87 -23.70 -9.20
N SER A 85 -5.19 -23.87 -8.97
CA SER A 85 -6.05 -22.86 -8.38
C SER A 85 -6.36 -23.22 -6.92
N ALA A 86 -6.25 -22.24 -6.02
CA ALA A 86 -6.47 -22.45 -4.60
C ALA A 86 -7.85 -21.98 -4.18
N GLU A 87 -8.66 -22.87 -3.65
CA GLU A 87 -9.85 -22.52 -2.88
C GLU A 87 -9.43 -22.06 -1.48
N ILE A 88 -9.79 -20.85 -1.09
CA ILE A 88 -9.39 -20.19 0.15
C ILE A 88 -10.64 -19.89 0.97
N ASP A 89 -10.69 -20.40 2.19
CA ASP A 89 -11.82 -20.12 3.10
C ASP A 89 -11.51 -18.89 3.97
N LEU A 90 -12.06 -17.75 3.58
CA LEU A 90 -11.88 -16.49 4.31
C LEU A 90 -12.54 -16.50 5.70
N ASP A 91 -13.50 -17.41 5.98
CA ASP A 91 -14.12 -17.49 7.31
C ASP A 91 -13.17 -18.09 8.37
N ALA A 92 -12.08 -18.72 7.93
CA ALA A 92 -10.99 -19.14 8.82
C ALA A 92 -10.18 -17.96 9.39
N LEU A 93 -10.32 -16.75 8.82
CA LEU A 93 -9.65 -15.55 9.31
C LEU A 93 -10.40 -14.98 10.52
N THR A 94 -9.71 -14.92 11.67
CA THR A 94 -10.25 -14.32 12.89
C THR A 94 -10.11 -12.79 12.83
N PRO A 95 -11.19 -12.02 12.97
CA PRO A 95 -11.11 -10.56 13.01
C PRO A 95 -10.30 -10.07 14.21
N VAL A 96 -9.66 -8.90 14.06
CA VAL A 96 -9.06 -8.20 15.19
C VAL A 96 -10.17 -7.57 16.02
N GLU A 97 -10.24 -7.89 17.32
CA GLU A 97 -11.32 -7.46 18.20
C GLU A 97 -11.32 -5.95 18.51
N SER A 98 -10.15 -5.33 18.50
CA SER A 98 -10.01 -3.89 18.78
C SER A 98 -9.51 -3.14 17.56
N LEU A 99 -10.34 -2.25 17.04
CA LEU A 99 -10.01 -1.34 15.93
C LEU A 99 -9.61 0.06 16.41
N ALA A 100 -9.56 0.29 17.73
CA ALA A 100 -9.23 1.59 18.30
C ALA A 100 -7.85 2.04 17.83
N GLY A 101 -7.79 3.15 17.08
CA GLY A 101 -6.58 3.66 16.48
C GLY A 101 -6.14 2.98 15.16
N SER A 102 -6.90 2.04 14.62
CA SER A 102 -6.59 1.44 13.32
C SER A 102 -6.81 2.45 12.20
N SER A 103 -5.76 2.77 11.46
CA SER A 103 -5.83 3.61 10.25
C SER A 103 -6.61 2.95 9.09
N LEU A 104 -7.08 1.71 9.26
CA LEU A 104 -7.91 0.98 8.28
C LEU A 104 -9.41 1.17 8.51
N VAL A 105 -9.82 1.91 9.55
CA VAL A 105 -11.22 2.32 9.75
C VAL A 105 -11.56 3.44 8.76
N GLU A 106 -10.69 4.43 8.65
CA GLU A 106 -10.83 5.52 7.67
C GLU A 106 -10.15 5.15 6.36
N MET A 107 -10.95 4.83 5.35
CA MET A 107 -10.48 4.32 4.06
C MET A 107 -10.35 5.46 3.04
N PRO A 108 -9.41 5.33 2.09
CA PRO A 108 -9.36 6.22 0.94
C PRO A 108 -10.69 6.21 0.18
N PRO A 109 -11.14 7.34 -0.37
CA PRO A 109 -12.34 7.40 -1.21
C PRO A 109 -12.24 6.44 -2.40
N THR A 110 -13.36 5.84 -2.79
CA THR A 110 -13.44 4.98 -3.98
C THR A 110 -13.59 5.79 -5.26
N GLU A 111 -14.14 7.00 -5.18
CA GLU A 111 -14.42 7.90 -6.31
C GLU A 111 -14.13 9.36 -5.95
N GLY A 112 -14.36 10.29 -6.89
CA GLY A 112 -14.09 11.72 -6.66
C GLY A 112 -12.62 12.12 -6.81
N TRP A 113 -11.77 11.24 -7.35
CA TRP A 113 -10.36 11.54 -7.61
C TRP A 113 -10.21 12.52 -8.77
N GLN A 114 -9.36 13.54 -8.57
CA GLN A 114 -9.04 14.52 -9.62
C GLN A 114 -8.32 13.83 -10.79
N ILE A 115 -8.33 14.48 -11.96
CA ILE A 115 -7.63 14.02 -13.17
C ILE A 115 -6.16 13.71 -12.81
N PRO A 116 -5.68 12.50 -13.10
CA PRO A 116 -4.35 12.10 -12.68
C PRO A 116 -3.24 12.75 -13.51
N ILE A 117 -2.14 13.12 -12.86
CA ILE A 117 -0.85 13.40 -13.51
C ILE A 117 -0.16 12.07 -13.74
N THR A 118 0.38 11.86 -14.93
CA THR A 118 1.03 10.58 -15.31
C THR A 118 2.52 10.76 -15.58
N ALA A 119 3.31 9.73 -15.32
CA ALA A 119 4.73 9.62 -15.64
C ALA A 119 5.13 8.15 -15.86
N LEU A 120 6.40 7.92 -16.10
CA LEU A 120 6.99 6.59 -16.06
C LEU A 120 7.65 6.36 -14.69
N GLY A 121 7.64 5.12 -14.22
CA GLY A 121 8.29 4.73 -12.96
C GLY A 121 9.77 5.09 -12.93
N SER A 122 10.47 4.87 -14.06
CA SER A 122 11.88 5.23 -14.25
C SER A 122 12.19 6.71 -13.99
N ASP A 123 11.23 7.61 -14.26
CA ASP A 123 11.44 9.06 -14.10
C ASP A 123 11.33 9.49 -12.63
N VAL A 124 10.65 8.69 -11.82
CA VAL A 124 10.34 9.01 -10.41
C VAL A 124 11.27 8.31 -9.42
N ILE A 125 11.80 7.14 -9.76
CA ILE A 125 12.73 6.37 -8.91
C ILE A 125 13.97 7.18 -8.46
N PRO A 126 14.61 8.02 -9.31
CA PRO A 126 15.75 8.82 -8.87
C PRO A 126 15.45 9.72 -7.66
N ILE A 127 14.23 10.26 -7.55
CA ILE A 127 13.80 11.09 -6.41
C ILE A 127 13.87 10.29 -5.11
N VAL A 128 13.39 9.05 -5.14
CA VAL A 128 13.42 8.16 -3.96
C VAL A 128 14.85 7.76 -3.61
N ALA A 129 15.68 7.46 -4.61
CA ALA A 129 17.07 7.07 -4.42
C ALA A 129 17.87 8.21 -3.76
N GLU A 130 17.68 9.45 -4.22
CA GLU A 130 18.33 10.62 -3.66
C GLU A 130 17.91 10.86 -2.20
N ALA A 131 16.61 10.82 -1.91
CA ALA A 131 16.09 10.98 -0.55
C ALA A 131 16.59 9.88 0.40
N SER A 132 16.66 8.63 -0.07
CA SER A 132 17.21 7.52 0.71
C SER A 132 18.69 7.68 1.00
N ALA A 133 19.48 8.07 0.00
CA ALA A 133 20.90 8.35 0.17
C ALA A 133 21.16 9.55 1.10
N GLU A 134 20.31 10.58 1.04
CA GLU A 134 20.36 11.71 1.98
C GLU A 134 20.10 11.23 3.41
N PHE A 135 19.03 10.42 3.62
CA PHE A 135 18.71 9.88 4.92
C PHE A 135 19.86 9.04 5.49
N GLU A 136 20.44 8.14 4.69
CA GLU A 136 21.58 7.32 5.11
C GLU A 136 22.76 8.17 5.56
N ARG A 137 23.13 9.19 4.78
CA ARG A 137 24.27 10.08 5.13
C ARG A 137 24.00 10.88 6.40
N ARG A 138 22.81 11.48 6.51
CA ARG A 138 22.49 12.39 7.63
C ARG A 138 22.10 11.65 8.92
N SER A 139 21.69 10.39 8.84
CA SER A 139 21.33 9.58 10.00
C SER A 139 22.52 9.00 10.74
N GLN A 140 23.73 9.06 10.15
CA GLN A 140 24.95 8.55 10.79
C GLN A 140 25.24 9.32 12.10
N GLY A 141 25.42 8.55 13.19
CA GLY A 141 25.67 9.12 14.52
C GLY A 141 24.45 9.69 15.25
N LEU A 142 23.26 9.70 14.62
CA LEU A 142 22.03 10.12 15.29
C LEU A 142 21.47 8.99 16.16
N GLY A 143 20.96 9.34 17.36
CA GLY A 143 20.12 8.44 18.16
C GLY A 143 18.73 8.26 17.51
N GLU A 144 17.94 7.33 18.06
CA GLU A 144 16.63 6.95 17.48
C GLU A 144 15.68 8.16 17.29
N ARG A 145 15.62 9.08 18.24
CA ARG A 145 14.79 10.29 18.10
C ARG A 145 15.28 11.18 16.96
N GLY A 146 16.59 11.41 16.84
CA GLY A 146 17.15 12.22 15.75
C GLY A 146 16.92 11.58 14.37
N LYS A 147 16.95 10.24 14.29
CA LYS A 147 16.59 9.52 13.06
C LYS A 147 15.13 9.65 12.71
N ALA A 148 14.23 9.61 13.72
CA ALA A 148 12.79 9.80 13.51
C ALA A 148 12.49 11.23 13.00
N ASP A 149 13.04 12.26 13.64
CA ASP A 149 12.87 13.66 13.23
C ASP A 149 13.42 13.90 11.80
N LEU A 150 14.56 13.30 11.47
CA LEU A 150 15.15 13.35 10.12
C LEU A 150 14.28 12.61 9.09
N ALA A 151 13.71 11.47 9.47
CA ALA A 151 12.80 10.73 8.62
C ALA A 151 11.57 11.56 8.30
N ASP A 152 10.95 12.18 9.29
CA ASP A 152 9.79 13.06 9.08
C ASP A 152 10.19 14.25 8.16
N GLU A 153 11.34 14.88 8.39
CA GLU A 153 11.82 15.97 7.53
C GLU A 153 11.95 15.55 6.06
N ILE A 154 12.55 14.40 5.78
CA ILE A 154 12.84 13.95 4.42
C ILE A 154 11.59 13.37 3.74
N TRP A 155 10.87 12.50 4.43
CA TRP A 155 9.75 11.76 3.84
C TRP A 155 8.49 12.61 3.63
N GLU A 156 8.33 13.72 4.36
CA GLU A 156 7.23 14.66 4.15
C GLU A 156 7.48 15.67 3.02
N ARG A 157 8.70 15.79 2.51
CA ARG A 157 8.97 16.66 1.36
C ARG A 157 8.12 16.27 0.16
N HIS A 158 7.76 17.26 -0.62
CA HIS A 158 7.02 17.03 -1.87
C HIS A 158 7.99 16.47 -2.93
N GLY A 159 7.67 15.29 -3.41
CA GLY A 159 8.30 14.67 -4.56
C GLY A 159 7.51 14.94 -5.85
N TRP A 160 7.53 13.95 -6.76
CA TRP A 160 6.83 14.04 -8.03
C TRP A 160 5.32 14.30 -7.86
N ALA A 161 4.77 15.19 -8.71
CA ALA A 161 3.36 15.58 -8.73
C ALA A 161 2.81 16.09 -7.38
N GLY A 162 3.66 16.55 -6.47
CA GLY A 162 3.26 17.00 -5.13
C GLY A 162 2.86 15.87 -4.17
N LEU A 163 3.17 14.62 -4.51
CA LEU A 163 3.09 13.51 -3.56
C LEU A 163 4.20 13.65 -2.50
N PRO A 164 3.94 13.36 -1.23
CA PRO A 164 5.02 13.22 -0.25
C PRO A 164 5.99 12.12 -0.67
N ILE A 165 7.30 12.31 -0.45
CA ILE A 165 8.32 11.30 -0.80
C ILE A 165 8.03 9.97 -0.12
N ARG A 166 7.45 9.95 1.09
CA ARG A 166 7.03 8.72 1.78
C ARG A 166 6.11 7.82 0.93
N VAL A 167 5.26 8.39 0.06
CA VAL A 167 4.38 7.62 -0.84
C VAL A 167 5.21 6.89 -1.89
N LEU A 168 6.18 7.58 -2.49
CA LEU A 168 7.08 7.02 -3.50
C LEU A 168 8.02 5.99 -2.87
N HIS A 169 8.57 6.29 -1.69
CA HIS A 169 9.42 5.38 -0.93
C HIS A 169 8.67 4.09 -0.56
N ALA A 170 7.46 4.20 -0.03
CA ALA A 170 6.64 3.04 0.31
C ALA A 170 6.33 2.18 -0.94
N ALA A 171 5.97 2.81 -2.06
CA ALA A 171 5.72 2.10 -3.31
C ALA A 171 6.95 1.35 -3.82
N THR A 172 8.14 1.95 -3.69
CA THR A 172 9.42 1.31 -4.05
C THR A 172 9.73 0.14 -3.11
N ARG A 173 9.62 0.33 -1.80
CA ARG A 173 9.86 -0.72 -0.80
C ARG A 173 8.93 -1.91 -0.97
N LEU A 174 7.69 -1.68 -1.34
CA LEU A 174 6.69 -2.72 -1.62
C LEU A 174 6.84 -3.35 -3.02
N GLN A 175 7.79 -2.89 -3.84
CA GLN A 175 7.94 -3.27 -5.24
C GLN A 175 6.67 -3.04 -6.08
N LEU A 176 5.88 -2.04 -5.73
CA LEU A 176 4.80 -1.51 -6.55
C LEU A 176 5.34 -0.50 -7.56
N LEU A 177 6.47 0.15 -7.24
CA LEU A 177 7.22 1.07 -8.09
C LEU A 177 8.66 0.54 -8.23
N TRP A 178 9.17 0.45 -9.47
CA TRP A 178 10.52 -0.03 -9.77
C TRP A 178 11.09 0.70 -10.98
N ASN A 179 12.41 0.57 -11.20
CA ASN A 179 13.14 1.30 -12.25
C ASN A 179 12.90 0.70 -13.65
N GLU A 180 11.65 0.77 -14.11
CA GLU A 180 11.24 0.41 -15.47
C GLU A 180 10.26 1.45 -16.01
N PRO A 181 10.06 1.53 -17.32
CA PRO A 181 9.15 2.49 -17.94
C PRO A 181 7.67 2.08 -17.77
N ILE A 182 7.27 1.72 -16.55
CA ILE A 182 5.88 1.43 -16.22
C ILE A 182 5.09 2.73 -16.08
N LYS A 183 3.88 2.74 -16.61
CA LYS A 183 2.99 3.90 -16.45
C LYS A 183 2.48 3.99 -15.01
N ILE A 184 2.67 5.14 -14.40
CA ILE A 184 2.18 5.47 -13.07
C ILE A 184 1.32 6.73 -13.11
N SER A 185 0.51 6.94 -12.09
CA SER A 185 -0.29 8.16 -11.98
C SER A 185 -0.44 8.62 -10.53
N ALA A 186 -0.50 9.94 -10.36
CA ALA A 186 -0.79 10.60 -9.09
C ALA A 186 -2.14 11.30 -9.15
N SER A 187 -2.95 11.18 -8.11
CA SER A 187 -4.27 11.81 -8.00
C SER A 187 -4.52 12.32 -6.57
N THR A 188 -5.46 13.26 -6.42
CA THR A 188 -5.91 13.74 -5.12
C THR A 188 -7.43 13.66 -5.00
N CYS A 189 -7.92 13.45 -3.77
CA CYS A 189 -9.33 13.57 -3.41
C CYS A 189 -9.43 14.15 -2.01
N GLY A 190 -9.74 15.44 -1.90
CA GLY A 190 -9.66 16.18 -0.64
C GLY A 190 -8.25 16.10 -0.05
N PRO A 191 -8.09 15.64 1.22
CA PRO A 191 -6.80 15.48 1.85
C PRO A 191 -6.04 14.23 1.38
N TRP A 192 -6.67 13.33 0.66
CA TRP A 192 -6.06 12.11 0.19
C TRP A 192 -5.18 12.32 -1.04
N LYS A 193 -4.00 11.75 -1.03
CA LYS A 193 -3.09 11.66 -2.16
C LYS A 193 -2.86 10.20 -2.51
N ARG A 194 -2.84 9.87 -3.79
CA ARG A 194 -2.73 8.51 -4.31
C ARG A 194 -1.68 8.42 -5.40
N LEU A 195 -0.78 7.45 -5.26
CA LEU A 195 0.02 6.90 -6.35
C LEU A 195 -0.65 5.62 -6.84
N SER A 196 -0.89 5.50 -8.13
CA SER A 196 -1.37 4.27 -8.77
C SER A 196 -0.30 3.70 -9.70
N THR A 197 -0.09 2.40 -9.59
CA THR A 197 0.83 1.60 -10.42
C THR A 197 0.09 0.39 -10.97
N PRO A 198 0.65 -0.35 -11.94
CA PRO A 198 0.02 -1.58 -12.44
C PRO A 198 -0.17 -2.69 -11.38
N ARG A 199 0.59 -2.63 -10.27
CA ARG A 199 0.56 -3.66 -9.22
C ARG A 199 -0.24 -3.28 -7.98
N GLY A 200 -0.66 -2.01 -7.86
CA GLY A 200 -1.40 -1.55 -6.70
C GLY A 200 -1.35 -0.05 -6.51
N GLN A 201 -1.85 0.40 -5.39
CA GLN A 201 -1.97 1.81 -5.05
C GLN A 201 -1.37 2.09 -3.67
N VAL A 202 -0.81 3.29 -3.52
CA VAL A 202 -0.28 3.78 -2.25
C VAL A 202 -0.92 5.13 -1.95
N PHE A 203 -1.40 5.28 -0.72
CA PHE A 203 -2.13 6.46 -0.28
C PHE A 203 -1.45 7.11 0.91
N ALA A 204 -1.49 8.44 0.95
CA ALA A 204 -1.22 9.21 2.14
C ALA A 204 -2.40 10.14 2.44
N TYR A 205 -2.68 10.32 3.71
CA TYR A 205 -3.57 11.36 4.18
C TYR A 205 -2.74 12.59 4.52
N ALA A 206 -3.00 13.71 3.86
CA ALA A 206 -2.30 14.95 4.12
C ALA A 206 -2.97 15.69 5.29
N THR A 207 -2.20 16.01 6.32
CA THR A 207 -2.62 16.80 7.48
C THR A 207 -2.13 18.25 7.37
N GLY A 208 -2.87 19.20 7.93
CA GLY A 208 -2.47 20.60 7.96
C GLY A 208 -2.55 21.34 6.60
N PRO A 209 -1.71 22.37 6.36
CA PRO A 209 -1.76 23.16 5.13
C PRO A 209 -1.53 22.39 3.84
N ALA A 210 -0.75 21.30 3.90
CA ALA A 210 -0.50 20.42 2.77
C ALA A 210 -1.76 19.67 2.28
N ALA A 211 -2.77 19.51 3.12
CA ALA A 211 -4.06 18.90 2.75
C ALA A 211 -4.83 19.69 1.69
N ARG A 212 -4.58 21.00 1.60
CA ARG A 212 -5.24 21.91 0.65
C ARG A 212 -4.46 22.14 -0.63
N ALA A 213 -3.21 21.69 -0.69
CA ALA A 213 -2.39 21.81 -1.89
C ALA A 213 -2.77 20.69 -2.88
N GLY A 214 -3.36 21.08 -4.01
CA GLY A 214 -3.59 20.17 -5.14
C GLY A 214 -2.28 19.60 -5.72
N LEU A 215 -2.39 18.71 -6.68
CA LEU A 215 -1.24 18.22 -7.45
C LEU A 215 -0.58 19.39 -8.21
N ARG A 216 0.74 19.42 -8.23
CA ARG A 216 1.52 20.41 -8.98
C ARG A 216 2.40 19.71 -10.00
N ILE A 217 2.45 20.25 -11.21
CA ILE A 217 3.46 19.88 -12.20
C ILE A 217 4.72 20.65 -11.79
N ILE A 218 5.76 19.92 -11.44
CA ILE A 218 7.11 20.47 -11.23
C ILE A 218 7.83 20.21 -12.54
N ASN A 219 8.17 21.27 -13.26
CA ASN A 219 9.00 21.23 -14.46
C ASN A 219 10.46 21.06 -14.05
#